data_8af96d3e05838e22e59f951e21506ab7
#
_entry.id   8af96d3e05838e22e59f951e21506ab7
#
_cell.length_a   1.000
_cell.length_b   1.000
_cell.length_c   1.000
_cell.angle_alpha   90.00
_cell.angle_beta   90.00
_cell.angle_gamma   90.00
#
_symmetry.space_group_name_H-M   'P 1'
#
loop_
_entity.id
_entity.type
_entity.pdbx_description
1 polymer ?
#
loop_
_entity_poly.entity_id
_entity_poly.type
_entity_poly.pdbx_seq_one_letter_code
_entity_poly.pdbx_strand_id
1 'polypeptide(L)'
;MSHFAKVARVPGDPILGLLDAYRNDPRADKLDLGVGVYKDAQGLTPILRSVKLAEQRLVEQETTKSYVGGHGDALFAARLAELALGAASPLLLEQRADATQTPGGTGALRLAGDFIAHC
;
A
#
# COMPACT_ATOMS: atom_id res chain seq x y z
N MET A 1 8.57 -10.42 -39.96
CA MET A 1 7.60 -10.97 -38.98
C MET A 1 7.68 -10.12 -37.71
N SER A 2 6.53 -9.72 -37.14
CA SER A 2 6.52 -8.92 -35.90
C SER A 2 7.01 -9.76 -34.70
N HIS A 3 7.91 -9.22 -33.88
CA HIS A 3 8.35 -9.84 -32.63
C HIS A 3 7.18 -10.12 -31.66
N PHE A 4 6.07 -9.40 -31.82
CA PHE A 4 4.87 -9.53 -30.99
C PHE A 4 3.82 -10.50 -31.52
N ALA A 5 4.07 -11.18 -32.66
CA ALA A 5 3.09 -12.10 -33.25
C ALA A 5 2.73 -13.30 -32.37
N LYS A 6 3.57 -13.63 -31.40
CA LYS A 6 3.36 -14.72 -30.43
C LYS A 6 2.75 -14.29 -29.09
N VAL A 7 2.53 -12.97 -28.91
CA VAL A 7 1.93 -12.47 -27.68
C VAL A 7 0.42 -12.67 -27.74
N ALA A 8 -0.10 -13.56 -26.89
CA ALA A 8 -1.53 -13.76 -26.76
C ALA A 8 -2.19 -12.54 -26.12
N ARG A 9 -3.39 -12.20 -26.57
CA ARG A 9 -4.20 -11.17 -25.92
C ARG A 9 -4.61 -11.66 -24.54
N VAL A 10 -4.21 -10.96 -23.50
CA VAL A 10 -4.65 -11.23 -22.13
C VAL A 10 -6.03 -10.60 -21.93
N PRO A 11 -7.00 -11.28 -21.29
CA PRO A 11 -8.26 -10.67 -20.92
C PRO A 11 -8.02 -9.47 -20.01
N GLY A 12 -8.92 -8.47 -20.07
CA GLY A 12 -8.84 -7.29 -19.19
C GLY A 12 -8.91 -7.68 -17.72
N ASP A 13 -8.35 -6.83 -16.86
CA ASP A 13 -8.42 -7.02 -15.41
C ASP A 13 -9.89 -7.01 -14.96
N PRO A 14 -10.39 -8.07 -14.30
CA PRO A 14 -11.79 -8.15 -13.90
C PRO A 14 -12.16 -7.12 -12.83
N ILE A 15 -11.23 -6.69 -11.98
CA ILE A 15 -11.47 -5.69 -10.93
C ILE A 15 -11.58 -4.30 -11.56
N LEU A 16 -10.66 -3.93 -12.45
CA LEU A 16 -10.74 -2.65 -13.15
C LEU A 16 -11.97 -2.57 -14.07
N GLY A 17 -12.39 -3.70 -14.65
CA GLY A 17 -13.62 -3.79 -15.43
C GLY A 17 -14.88 -3.46 -14.62
N LEU A 18 -14.90 -3.74 -13.31
CA LEU A 18 -16.00 -3.35 -12.42
C LEU A 18 -16.09 -1.83 -12.24
N LEU A 19 -14.96 -1.13 -12.19
CA LEU A 19 -14.96 0.34 -12.11
C LEU A 19 -15.57 0.97 -13.36
N ASP A 20 -15.26 0.44 -14.53
CA ASP A 20 -15.83 0.92 -15.77
C ASP A 20 -17.33 0.60 -15.87
N ALA A 21 -17.75 -0.59 -15.44
CA ALA A 21 -19.15 -0.95 -15.34
C ALA A 21 -19.92 -0.01 -14.40
N TYR A 22 -19.36 0.29 -13.22
CA TYR A 22 -19.94 1.24 -12.28
C TYR A 22 -20.05 2.66 -12.87
N ARG A 23 -19.02 3.15 -13.55
CA ARG A 23 -19.04 4.49 -14.18
C ARG A 23 -20.12 4.59 -15.25
N ASN A 24 -20.30 3.54 -16.04
CA ASN A 24 -21.25 3.51 -17.16
C ASN A 24 -22.68 3.15 -16.74
N ASP A 25 -22.91 2.73 -15.49
CA ASP A 25 -24.25 2.46 -14.98
C ASP A 25 -25.01 3.76 -14.75
N PRO A 26 -26.16 3.98 -15.42
CA PRO A 26 -26.93 5.22 -15.30
C PRO A 26 -27.74 5.35 -13.99
N ARG A 27 -27.81 4.33 -13.16
CA ARG A 27 -28.62 4.36 -11.94
C ARG A 27 -28.01 5.30 -10.91
N ALA A 28 -28.86 6.07 -10.22
CA ALA A 28 -28.44 7.00 -9.18
C ALA A 28 -28.17 6.32 -7.82
N ASP A 29 -28.82 5.20 -7.56
CA ASP A 29 -28.80 4.44 -6.31
C ASP A 29 -27.73 3.33 -6.30
N LYS A 30 -26.61 3.54 -7.00
CA LYS A 30 -25.50 2.60 -7.11
C LYS A 30 -24.41 2.85 -6.07
N LEU A 31 -23.79 1.78 -5.59
CA LEU A 31 -22.64 1.81 -4.69
C LEU A 31 -21.44 1.14 -5.35
N ASP A 32 -20.27 1.78 -5.26
CA ASP A 32 -19.01 1.22 -5.72
C ASP A 32 -18.33 0.46 -4.58
N LEU A 33 -18.35 -0.85 -4.65
CA LEU A 33 -17.69 -1.77 -3.72
C LEU A 33 -16.54 -2.54 -4.39
N GLY A 34 -16.10 -2.10 -5.58
CA GLY A 34 -15.11 -2.80 -6.39
C GLY A 34 -13.69 -2.76 -5.84
N VAL A 35 -13.33 -1.69 -5.14
CA VAL A 35 -12.00 -1.52 -4.54
C VAL A 35 -12.12 -1.06 -3.10
N GLY A 36 -11.39 -1.73 -2.20
CA GLY A 36 -11.33 -1.40 -0.78
C GLY A 36 -10.51 -0.12 -0.54
N VAL A 37 -11.12 1.05 -0.77
CA VAL A 37 -10.53 2.36 -0.50
C VAL A 37 -11.53 3.20 0.30
N TYR A 38 -11.03 4.00 1.25
CA TYR A 38 -11.88 4.92 1.99
C TYR A 38 -12.51 5.94 1.05
N LYS A 39 -13.82 6.16 1.20
CA LYS A 39 -14.58 7.21 0.51
C LYS A 39 -15.37 8.01 1.53
N ASP A 40 -15.40 9.32 1.35
CA ASP A 40 -16.26 10.21 2.13
C ASP A 40 -17.74 10.14 1.68
N ALA A 41 -18.60 10.95 2.31
CA ALA A 41 -20.03 11.00 1.99
C ALA A 41 -20.32 11.48 0.55
N GLN A 42 -19.36 12.11 -0.10
CA GLN A 42 -19.41 12.55 -1.49
C GLN A 42 -18.81 11.52 -2.46
N GLY A 43 -18.35 10.36 -1.96
CA GLY A 43 -17.70 9.32 -2.76
C GLY A 43 -16.27 9.64 -3.17
N LEU A 44 -15.65 10.67 -2.58
CA LEU A 44 -14.26 11.06 -2.84
C LEU A 44 -13.31 10.35 -1.89
N THR A 45 -12.07 10.13 -2.34
CA THR A 45 -10.97 9.64 -1.52
C THR A 45 -10.07 10.82 -1.15
N PRO A 46 -10.30 11.49 0.01
CA PRO A 46 -9.52 12.64 0.40
C PRO A 46 -8.11 12.22 0.84
N ILE A 47 -7.14 13.08 0.56
CA ILE A 47 -5.79 12.93 1.11
C ILE A 47 -5.79 13.45 2.54
N LEU A 48 -5.37 12.64 3.49
CA LEU A 48 -5.28 13.03 4.89
C LEU A 48 -4.33 14.23 5.06
N ARG A 49 -4.70 15.18 5.93
CA ARG A 49 -3.86 16.35 6.23
C ARG A 49 -2.48 15.96 6.74
N SER A 50 -2.38 14.90 7.55
CA SER A 50 -1.11 14.36 8.04
C SER A 50 -0.19 13.90 6.90
N VAL A 51 -0.75 13.28 5.84
CA VAL A 51 0.00 12.88 4.65
C VAL A 51 0.53 14.10 3.91
N LYS A 52 -0.31 15.13 3.69
CA LYS A 52 0.15 16.37 3.05
C LYS A 52 1.25 17.09 3.82
N LEU A 53 1.16 17.12 5.14
CA LEU A 53 2.22 17.69 5.98
C LEU A 53 3.51 16.87 5.94
N ALA A 54 3.40 15.55 5.88
CA ALA A 54 4.57 14.68 5.74
C ALA A 54 5.26 14.85 4.38
N GLU A 55 4.49 14.93 3.29
CA GLU A 55 5.01 15.20 1.94
C GLU A 55 5.80 16.54 1.91
N GLN A 56 5.25 17.61 2.48
CA GLN A 56 5.91 18.91 2.57
C GLN A 56 7.23 18.83 3.34
N ARG A 57 7.22 18.17 4.51
CA ARG A 57 8.44 17.97 5.31
C ARG A 57 9.50 17.17 4.56
N LEU A 58 9.11 16.12 3.84
CA LEU A 58 10.05 15.34 3.02
C LEU A 58 10.71 16.22 1.96
N VAL A 59 9.93 17.04 1.24
CA VAL A 59 10.48 17.96 0.22
C VAL A 59 11.46 18.96 0.82
N GLU A 60 11.17 19.48 2.01
CA GLU A 60 11.97 20.52 2.67
C GLU A 60 13.21 19.98 3.39
N GLN A 61 13.13 18.78 3.96
CA GLN A 61 14.11 18.27 4.92
C GLN A 61 14.96 17.12 4.37
N GLU A 62 14.51 16.44 3.32
CA GLU A 62 15.26 15.34 2.75
C GLU A 62 16.49 15.86 1.97
N THR A 63 17.67 15.47 2.43
CA THR A 63 18.95 15.93 1.86
C THR A 63 19.66 14.88 1.03
N THR A 64 19.15 13.64 0.98
CA THR A 64 19.78 12.52 0.26
C THR A 64 18.74 11.54 -0.27
N LYS A 65 19.07 10.89 -1.36
CA LYS A 65 18.35 9.73 -1.94
C LYS A 65 19.22 8.46 -1.86
N SER A 66 20.04 8.35 -0.83
CA SER A 66 20.85 7.15 -0.61
C SER A 66 20.00 5.91 -0.39
N TYR A 67 20.53 4.76 -0.74
CA TYR A 67 19.88 3.49 -0.46
C TYR A 67 19.72 3.29 1.06
N VAL A 68 18.54 2.80 1.45
CA VAL A 68 18.33 2.24 2.79
C VAL A 68 18.75 0.77 2.81
N GLY A 69 19.10 0.24 3.97
CA GLY A 69 19.46 -1.18 4.12
C GLY A 69 18.31 -2.13 3.80
N GLY A 70 18.56 -3.43 3.83
CA GLY A 70 17.58 -4.47 3.51
C GLY A 70 16.32 -4.46 4.39
N HIS A 71 16.42 -3.94 5.61
CA HIS A 71 15.28 -3.73 6.51
C HIS A 71 14.49 -2.43 6.22
N GLY A 72 14.97 -1.58 5.32
CA GLY A 72 14.38 -0.30 5.05
C GLY A 72 14.77 0.79 6.06
N ASP A 73 13.95 1.83 6.19
CA ASP A 73 14.15 2.91 7.16
C ASP A 73 13.71 2.46 8.55
N ALA A 74 14.64 2.51 9.51
CA ALA A 74 14.40 2.05 10.87
C ALA A 74 13.33 2.87 11.61
N LEU A 75 13.27 4.19 11.37
CA LEU A 75 12.26 5.04 11.99
C LEU A 75 10.87 4.77 11.41
N PHE A 76 10.77 4.56 10.11
CA PHE A 76 9.51 4.12 9.47
C PHE A 76 9.02 2.80 10.07
N ALA A 77 9.90 1.80 10.17
CA ALA A 77 9.56 0.50 10.75
C ALA A 77 9.06 0.62 12.20
N ALA A 78 9.79 1.37 13.05
CA ALA A 78 9.41 1.58 14.44
C ALA A 78 8.04 2.29 14.56
N ARG A 79 7.81 3.37 13.79
CA ARG A 79 6.53 4.11 13.83
C ARG A 79 5.36 3.29 13.31
N LEU A 80 5.59 2.47 12.31
CA LEU A 80 4.56 1.57 11.79
C LEU A 80 4.21 0.46 12.79
N ALA A 81 5.20 -0.11 13.48
CA ALA A 81 4.99 -1.07 14.55
C ALA A 81 4.21 -0.45 15.72
N GLU A 82 4.57 0.76 16.16
CA GLU A 82 3.81 1.52 17.18
C GLU A 82 2.36 1.77 16.75
N LEU A 83 2.13 2.12 15.50
CA LEU A 83 0.79 2.36 14.95
C LEU A 83 -0.05 1.09 14.94
N ALA A 84 0.55 -0.04 14.55
CA ALA A 84 -0.16 -1.32 14.40
C ALA A 84 -0.43 -2.00 15.75
N LEU A 85 0.51 -1.96 16.69
CA LEU A 85 0.46 -2.69 17.95
C LEU A 85 0.13 -1.81 19.17
N GLY A 86 0.26 -0.50 19.02
CA GLY A 86 0.22 0.47 20.11
C GLY A 86 1.59 0.67 20.74
N ALA A 87 1.95 1.94 21.01
CA ALA A 87 3.28 2.31 21.55
C ALA A 87 3.60 1.68 22.91
N ALA A 88 2.58 1.34 23.71
CA ALA A 88 2.73 0.68 25.02
C ALA A 88 2.61 -0.86 24.93
N SER A 89 2.60 -1.44 23.73
CA SER A 89 2.48 -2.88 23.55
C SER A 89 3.63 -3.64 24.23
N PRO A 90 3.36 -4.67 25.05
CA PRO A 90 4.40 -5.52 25.64
C PRO A 90 5.29 -6.15 24.56
N LEU A 91 4.75 -6.45 23.37
CA LEU A 91 5.54 -7.02 22.27
C LEU A 91 6.68 -6.09 21.82
N LEU A 92 6.44 -4.77 21.83
CA LEU A 92 7.46 -3.78 21.48
C LEU A 92 8.40 -3.52 22.64
N LEU A 93 7.88 -3.37 23.86
CA LEU A 93 8.67 -3.12 25.07
C LEU A 93 9.65 -4.28 25.38
N GLU A 94 9.23 -5.51 25.14
CA GLU A 94 10.02 -6.72 25.35
C GLU A 94 10.84 -7.12 24.09
N GLN A 95 10.85 -6.29 23.05
CA GLN A 95 11.56 -6.54 21.79
C GLN A 95 11.19 -7.88 21.11
N ARG A 96 9.91 -8.28 21.21
CA ARG A 96 9.38 -9.52 20.63
C ARG A 96 8.71 -9.32 19.27
N ALA A 97 8.61 -8.11 18.80
CA ALA A 97 8.11 -7.75 17.49
C ALA A 97 9.09 -6.80 16.79
N ASP A 98 9.26 -7.01 15.52
CA ASP A 98 10.05 -6.15 14.65
C ASP A 98 9.27 -5.87 13.35
N ALA A 99 9.68 -4.86 12.60
CA ALA A 99 9.06 -4.50 11.34
C ALA A 99 10.12 -4.25 10.26
N THR A 100 9.78 -4.65 9.05
CA THR A 100 10.63 -4.46 7.87
C THR A 100 9.86 -3.68 6.81
N GLN A 101 10.45 -2.64 6.28
CA GLN A 101 9.87 -1.88 5.17
C GLN A 101 9.93 -2.68 3.88
N THR A 102 8.81 -2.71 3.15
CA THR A 102 8.70 -3.40 1.86
C THR A 102 8.07 -2.48 0.81
N PRO A 103 8.25 -2.74 -0.50
CA PRO A 103 7.57 -2.01 -1.54
C PRO A 103 6.09 -2.39 -1.59
N GLY A 104 5.29 -1.76 -0.72
CA GLY A 104 3.85 -1.96 -0.62
C GLY A 104 3.42 -3.31 -0.03
N GLY A 105 2.10 -3.51 0.05
CA GLY A 105 1.51 -4.73 0.62
C GLY A 105 1.85 -6.01 -0.13
N THR A 106 1.96 -5.96 -1.44
CA THR A 106 2.36 -7.13 -2.25
C THR A 106 3.78 -7.60 -1.92
N GLY A 107 4.71 -6.66 -1.75
CA GLY A 107 6.07 -6.97 -1.29
C GLY A 107 6.07 -7.56 0.12
N ALA A 108 5.24 -7.02 1.03
CA ALA A 108 5.10 -7.53 2.38
C ALA A 108 4.57 -8.96 2.41
N LEU A 109 3.51 -9.26 1.66
CA LEU A 109 2.95 -10.60 1.56
C LEU A 109 3.95 -11.60 0.97
N ARG A 110 4.70 -11.20 -0.05
CA ARG A 110 5.74 -12.06 -0.64
C ARG A 110 6.83 -12.37 0.39
N LEU A 111 7.36 -11.36 1.06
CA LEU A 111 8.39 -11.54 2.10
C LEU A 111 7.90 -12.41 3.25
N ALA A 112 6.66 -12.16 3.72
CA ALA A 112 6.06 -12.98 4.77
C ALA A 112 5.89 -14.45 4.35
N GLY A 113 5.46 -14.71 3.12
CA GLY A 113 5.33 -16.05 2.57
C GLY A 113 6.67 -16.77 2.49
N ASP A 114 7.70 -16.09 2.00
CA ASP A 114 9.06 -16.68 1.94
C ASP A 114 9.62 -16.95 3.36
N PHE A 115 9.40 -16.02 4.30
CA PHE A 115 9.83 -16.19 5.69
C PHE A 115 9.17 -17.42 6.34
N ILE A 116 7.84 -17.56 6.22
CA ILE A 116 7.10 -18.70 6.77
C ILE A 116 7.56 -20.03 6.14
N ALA A 117 7.87 -20.02 4.85
CA ALA A 117 8.32 -21.22 4.15
C ALA A 117 9.74 -21.68 4.58
N HIS A 118 10.53 -20.81 5.23
CA HIS A 118 11.90 -21.11 5.69
C HIS A 118 12.01 -21.29 7.21
N CYS A 119 10.93 -21.12 7.96
CA CYS A 119 10.84 -21.41 9.38
C CYS A 119 10.28 -22.80 9.65
#